data_c768c69f33157e1d8da8229ecf6c15aa
#
_entry.id   c768c69f33157e1d8da8229ecf6c15aa
#
_cell.length_a   1.000
_cell.length_b   1.000
_cell.length_c   1.000
_cell.angle_alpha   90.00
_cell.angle_beta   90.00
_cell.angle_gamma   90.00
#
_symmetry.space_group_name_H-M   'P 1'
#
loop_
_entity.id
_entity.type
_entity.pdbx_description
1 polymer ?
#
loop_
_entity_poly.entity_id
_entity_poly.type
_entity_poly.pdbx_seq_one_letter_code
_entity_poly.pdbx_strand_id
1 'polypeptide(L)'
;GQLLVLSPIGNILYFLWDLGLKVGQATRSISESILLAEKDQTITTSMLDARHLWGNEQLSNDFNYSYREKLKKMSSADFIQAKLDEREERQYKAGQSRYLVEPNIKNGKGGLRDLEMLSWMTNFCYNCSRPDEMFKSGILNKDESKTFLKCENFLWHVRCQLHYIAKRPEEVINFNDQREMAKKLGYEDRKGLLGVERFMRHYFLIAKEVGDLTRSICSILEEKQK
;
A
#
# COMPACT_ATOMS: atom_id res chain seq x y z
N GLY A 1 -27.03 17.52 19.31
CA GLY A 1 -26.48 17.49 17.92
C GLY A 1 -25.74 16.19 17.58
N GLN A 2 -25.02 15.55 18.51
CA GLN A 2 -24.25 14.32 18.24
C GLN A 2 -25.11 13.06 18.00
N LEU A 3 -26.22 12.92 18.69
CA LEU A 3 -27.11 11.75 18.56
C LEU A 3 -27.82 11.65 17.19
N LEU A 4 -28.09 12.76 16.53
CA LEU A 4 -28.74 12.79 15.21
C LEU A 4 -27.80 12.43 14.05
N VAL A 5 -26.49 12.63 14.21
CA VAL A 5 -25.49 12.28 13.19
C VAL A 5 -25.10 10.79 13.24
N LEU A 6 -25.19 10.16 14.42
CA LEU A 6 -24.82 8.76 14.60
C LEU A 6 -25.79 7.77 13.92
N SER A 7 -27.06 8.10 13.79
CA SER A 7 -28.06 7.20 13.19
C SER A 7 -27.83 6.92 11.70
N PRO A 8 -27.62 7.91 10.81
CA PRO A 8 -27.32 7.65 9.40
C PRO A 8 -25.98 6.93 9.18
N ILE A 9 -24.94 7.30 9.93
CA ILE A 9 -23.63 6.64 9.89
C ILE A 9 -23.75 5.19 10.36
N GLY A 10 -24.50 4.94 11.43
CA GLY A 10 -24.78 3.59 11.93
C GLY A 10 -25.42 2.71 10.86
N ASN A 11 -26.43 3.20 10.17
CA ASN A 11 -27.10 2.45 9.10
C ASN A 11 -26.16 2.09 7.94
N ILE A 12 -25.29 3.01 7.52
CA ILE A 12 -24.27 2.76 6.48
C ILE A 12 -23.28 1.68 6.96
N LEU A 13 -22.85 1.77 8.21
CA LEU A 13 -21.91 0.79 8.77
C LEU A 13 -22.52 -0.61 8.88
N TYR A 14 -23.76 -0.72 9.38
CA TYR A 14 -24.47 -2.00 9.43
C TYR A 14 -24.61 -2.61 8.04
N PHE A 15 -25.00 -1.81 7.03
CA PHE A 15 -25.07 -2.27 5.65
C PHE A 15 -23.73 -2.80 5.14
N LEU A 16 -22.63 -2.09 5.41
CA LEU A 16 -21.28 -2.51 4.97
C LEU A 16 -20.81 -3.78 5.71
N TRP A 17 -21.14 -3.91 7.00
CA TRP A 17 -20.83 -5.13 7.78
C TRP A 17 -21.65 -6.32 7.33
N ASP A 18 -22.92 -6.14 7.01
CA ASP A 18 -23.81 -7.19 6.46
C ASP A 18 -23.29 -7.71 5.11
N LEU A 19 -22.62 -6.86 4.33
CA LEU A 19 -21.89 -7.25 3.13
C LEU A 19 -20.56 -7.99 3.42
N GLY A 20 -20.23 -8.22 4.68
CA GLY A 20 -18.98 -8.89 5.08
C GLY A 20 -17.74 -8.01 5.01
N LEU A 21 -17.89 -6.69 4.81
CA LEU A 21 -16.76 -5.76 4.74
C LEU A 21 -16.24 -5.41 6.14
N LYS A 22 -14.94 -5.43 6.32
CA LYS A 22 -14.30 -4.98 7.57
C LYS A 22 -14.10 -3.47 7.49
N VAL A 23 -15.07 -2.73 8.01
CA VAL A 23 -15.06 -1.26 8.02
C VAL A 23 -14.84 -0.76 9.43
N GLY A 24 -13.77 0.02 9.63
CA GLY A 24 -13.58 0.87 10.80
C GLY A 24 -14.20 2.24 10.54
N GLN A 25 -14.62 2.93 11.59
CA GLN A 25 -15.17 4.28 11.48
C GLN A 25 -14.61 5.19 12.57
N ALA A 26 -14.50 6.48 12.24
CA ALA A 26 -14.27 7.53 13.22
C ALA A 26 -14.92 8.82 12.74
N THR A 27 -15.61 9.51 13.66
CA THR A 27 -16.15 10.84 13.43
C THR A 27 -15.34 11.84 14.26
N ARG A 28 -14.68 12.76 13.59
CA ARG A 28 -13.72 13.70 14.22
C ARG A 28 -13.86 15.06 13.58
N SER A 29 -13.56 16.12 14.33
CA SER A 29 -13.30 17.43 13.77
C SER A 29 -11.95 17.46 13.04
N ILE A 30 -11.72 18.45 12.20
CA ILE A 30 -10.42 18.67 11.53
C ILE A 30 -9.29 18.77 12.56
N SER A 31 -9.50 19.57 13.62
CA SER A 31 -8.51 19.78 14.67
C SER A 31 -8.17 18.51 15.45
N GLU A 32 -9.17 17.69 15.80
CA GLU A 32 -8.95 16.39 16.46
C GLU A 32 -8.20 15.42 15.55
N SER A 33 -8.55 15.38 14.27
CA SER A 33 -7.88 14.53 13.28
C SER A 33 -6.40 14.87 13.17
N ILE A 34 -6.06 16.15 13.08
CA ILE A 34 -4.68 16.62 12.97
C ILE A 34 -3.90 16.35 14.27
N LEU A 35 -4.51 16.55 15.44
CA LEU A 35 -3.87 16.27 16.73
C LEU A 35 -3.56 14.77 16.90
N LEU A 36 -4.46 13.91 16.44
CA LEU A 36 -4.23 12.46 16.49
C LEU A 36 -3.17 12.01 15.50
N ALA A 37 -3.14 12.57 14.30
CA ALA A 37 -2.09 12.29 13.33
C ALA A 37 -0.69 12.65 13.85
N GLU A 38 -0.57 13.71 14.65
CA GLU A 38 0.70 14.08 15.27
C GLU A 38 1.24 13.04 16.26
N LYS A 39 0.32 12.31 16.90
CA LYS A 39 0.65 11.34 17.97
C LYS A 39 0.77 9.91 17.48
N ASP A 40 0.13 9.59 16.36
CA ASP A 40 0.03 8.22 15.84
C ASP A 40 0.34 8.19 14.35
N GLN A 41 1.43 7.53 14.00
CA GLN A 41 1.89 7.38 12.63
C GLN A 41 0.96 6.54 11.75
N THR A 42 0.19 5.62 12.34
CA THR A 42 -0.82 4.85 11.61
C THR A 42 -1.95 5.77 11.17
N ILE A 43 -2.36 6.69 12.05
CA ILE A 43 -3.37 7.70 11.72
C ILE A 43 -2.81 8.67 10.66
N THR A 44 -1.57 9.14 10.81
CA THR A 44 -0.90 9.95 9.78
C THR A 44 -0.94 9.24 8.42
N THR A 45 -0.52 7.99 8.36
CA THR A 45 -0.49 7.20 7.13
C THR A 45 -1.89 7.05 6.52
N SER A 46 -2.92 6.76 7.33
CA SER A 46 -4.29 6.62 6.83
C SER A 46 -4.87 7.93 6.27
N MET A 47 -4.45 9.07 6.81
CA MET A 47 -4.85 10.39 6.31
C MET A 47 -4.12 10.78 5.01
N LEU A 48 -2.92 10.25 4.76
CA LEU A 48 -2.24 10.43 3.46
C LEU A 48 -3.04 9.80 2.30
N ASP A 49 -3.79 8.74 2.57
CA ASP A 49 -4.63 8.04 1.59
C ASP A 49 -6.09 8.53 1.62
N ALA A 50 -6.41 9.53 2.45
CA ALA A 50 -7.77 10.05 2.56
C ALA A 50 -8.23 10.72 1.26
N ARG A 51 -9.46 10.41 0.84
CA ARG A 51 -10.11 11.01 -0.33
C ARG A 51 -11.54 11.39 -0.03
N HIS A 52 -12.01 12.48 -0.63
CA HIS A 52 -13.42 12.82 -0.59
C HIS A 52 -14.25 11.77 -1.32
N LEU A 53 -15.27 11.24 -0.67
CA LEU A 53 -16.21 10.30 -1.26
C LEU A 53 -17.58 10.95 -1.49
N TRP A 54 -18.07 11.68 -0.49
CA TRP A 54 -19.38 12.33 -0.51
C TRP A 54 -19.47 13.38 0.61
N GLY A 55 -20.34 14.37 0.44
CA GLY A 55 -20.62 15.40 1.42
C GLY A 55 -20.07 16.77 1.02
N ASN A 56 -19.75 17.60 2.01
CA ASN A 56 -19.27 18.96 1.78
C ASN A 56 -17.80 18.96 1.30
N GLU A 57 -17.58 19.31 0.02
CA GLU A 57 -16.24 19.39 -0.57
C GLU A 57 -15.36 20.45 0.11
N GLN A 58 -15.95 21.57 0.56
CA GLN A 58 -15.19 22.59 1.26
C GLN A 58 -14.57 22.07 2.55
N LEU A 59 -15.32 21.25 3.32
CA LEU A 59 -14.81 20.61 4.53
C LEU A 59 -13.63 19.66 4.21
N SER A 60 -13.72 18.92 3.10
CA SER A 60 -12.63 18.08 2.64
C SER A 60 -11.39 18.88 2.24
N ASN A 61 -11.58 20.01 1.55
CA ASN A 61 -10.51 20.89 1.15
C ASN A 61 -9.83 21.55 2.37
N ASP A 62 -10.62 22.00 3.34
CA ASP A 62 -10.12 22.60 4.59
C ASP A 62 -9.32 21.56 5.41
N PHE A 63 -9.80 20.32 5.46
CA PHE A 63 -9.06 19.22 6.06
C PHE A 63 -7.71 18.99 5.35
N ASN A 64 -7.72 18.83 4.03
CA ASN A 64 -6.51 18.60 3.25
C ASN A 64 -5.50 19.73 3.40
N TYR A 65 -5.96 20.98 3.34
CA TYR A 65 -5.09 22.13 3.55
C TYR A 65 -4.45 22.13 4.94
N SER A 66 -5.28 22.00 5.98
CA SER A 66 -4.81 22.01 7.38
C SER A 66 -3.86 20.83 7.67
N TYR A 67 -4.15 19.66 7.10
CA TYR A 67 -3.31 18.48 7.24
C TYR A 67 -1.95 18.68 6.54
N ARG A 68 -1.91 19.21 5.33
CA ARG A 68 -0.66 19.52 4.61
C ARG A 68 0.19 20.54 5.35
N GLU A 69 -0.40 21.59 5.89
CA GLU A 69 0.31 22.58 6.72
C GLU A 69 0.89 21.94 8.00
N LYS A 70 0.22 20.93 8.56
CA LYS A 70 0.75 20.17 9.69
C LYS A 70 1.92 19.28 9.29
N LEU A 71 1.82 18.54 8.20
CA LEU A 71 2.89 17.66 7.71
C LEU A 71 4.19 18.43 7.48
N LYS A 72 4.13 19.66 6.96
CA LYS A 72 5.33 20.53 6.78
C LYS A 72 6.09 20.83 8.07
N LYS A 73 5.41 20.72 9.22
CA LYS A 73 5.99 20.97 10.55
C LYS A 73 6.47 19.68 11.25
N MET A 74 6.17 18.54 10.69
CA MET A 74 6.60 17.23 11.21
C MET A 74 7.97 16.85 10.62
N SER A 75 8.73 16.07 11.37
CA SER A 75 10.03 15.58 10.92
C SER A 75 9.87 14.50 9.84
N SER A 76 10.33 14.78 8.63
CA SER A 76 10.34 13.80 7.55
C SER A 76 11.29 12.64 7.86
N ALA A 77 12.42 12.91 8.53
CA ALA A 77 13.37 11.89 8.94
C ALA A 77 12.74 10.88 9.89
N ASP A 78 12.02 11.36 10.91
CA ASP A 78 11.36 10.49 11.90
C ASP A 78 10.25 9.65 11.24
N PHE A 79 9.50 10.24 10.32
CA PHE A 79 8.45 9.52 9.59
C PHE A 79 9.04 8.42 8.70
N ILE A 80 10.09 8.72 7.94
CA ILE A 80 10.77 7.75 7.09
C ILE A 80 11.35 6.62 7.92
N GLN A 81 12.08 6.96 9.02
CA GLN A 81 12.69 5.96 9.88
C GLN A 81 11.62 5.02 10.47
N ALA A 82 10.53 5.58 10.99
CA ALA A 82 9.45 4.76 11.53
C ALA A 82 8.81 3.83 10.48
N LYS A 83 8.69 4.27 9.21
CA LYS A 83 8.19 3.41 8.12
C LYS A 83 9.19 2.31 7.75
N LEU A 84 10.47 2.58 7.82
CA LEU A 84 11.52 1.58 7.62
C LEU A 84 11.53 0.54 8.75
N ASP A 85 11.42 0.97 10.00
CA ASP A 85 11.34 0.09 11.17
C ASP A 85 10.09 -0.82 11.09
N GLU A 86 8.93 -0.23 10.76
CA GLU A 86 7.69 -0.98 10.51
C GLU A 86 7.85 -2.03 9.40
N ARG A 87 8.57 -1.67 8.34
CA ARG A 87 8.87 -2.59 7.24
C ARG A 87 9.77 -3.74 7.69
N GLU A 88 10.81 -3.47 8.45
CA GLU A 88 11.72 -4.50 8.96
C GLU A 88 11.00 -5.47 9.88
N GLU A 89 10.21 -4.97 10.83
CA GLU A 89 9.39 -5.79 11.71
C GLU A 89 8.40 -6.68 10.93
N ARG A 90 7.73 -6.11 9.94
CA ARG A 90 6.81 -6.84 9.06
C ARG A 90 7.52 -7.95 8.27
N GLN A 91 8.68 -7.65 7.70
CA GLN A 91 9.47 -8.62 6.95
C GLN A 91 10.02 -9.72 7.84
N TYR A 92 10.40 -9.39 9.07
CA TYR A 92 10.80 -10.39 10.07
C TYR A 92 9.66 -11.37 10.35
N LYS A 93 8.47 -10.87 10.64
CA LYS A 93 7.26 -11.69 10.86
C LYS A 93 6.87 -12.53 9.63
N ALA A 94 7.13 -12.05 8.43
CA ALA A 94 6.83 -12.74 7.16
C ALA A 94 7.94 -13.69 6.69
N GLY A 95 9.01 -13.93 7.49
CA GLY A 95 10.07 -14.89 7.20
C GLY A 95 11.27 -14.33 6.45
N GLN A 96 11.43 -13.00 6.36
CA GLN A 96 12.59 -12.24 5.85
C GLN A 96 13.03 -12.49 4.39
N SER A 97 12.70 -13.61 3.77
CA SER A 97 13.13 -13.95 2.43
C SER A 97 12.12 -13.58 1.36
N ARG A 98 12.58 -13.02 0.25
CA ARG A 98 11.75 -12.82 -0.95
C ARG A 98 11.57 -14.10 -1.77
N TYR A 99 12.31 -15.14 -1.45
CA TYR A 99 12.31 -16.43 -2.16
C TYR A 99 11.62 -17.54 -1.35
N LEU A 100 10.71 -17.17 -0.45
CA LEU A 100 9.88 -18.15 0.23
C LEU A 100 9.04 -18.91 -0.79
N VAL A 101 8.95 -20.20 -0.63
CA VAL A 101 8.22 -21.09 -1.55
C VAL A 101 6.72 -20.76 -1.55
N GLU A 102 6.20 -20.30 -0.41
CA GLU A 102 4.83 -19.78 -0.23
C GLU A 102 4.88 -18.32 0.20
N PRO A 103 5.08 -17.40 -0.75
CA PRO A 103 5.26 -15.99 -0.43
C PRO A 103 3.95 -15.32 -0.03
N ASN A 104 4.05 -14.36 0.91
CA ASN A 104 2.96 -13.44 1.22
C ASN A 104 3.00 -12.25 0.25
N ILE A 105 1.98 -12.13 -0.61
CA ILE A 105 1.93 -11.12 -1.67
C ILE A 105 1.80 -9.69 -1.16
N LYS A 106 1.22 -9.50 0.02
CA LYS A 106 1.01 -8.19 0.63
C LYS A 106 2.19 -7.80 1.50
N ASN A 107 2.48 -8.63 2.52
CA ASN A 107 3.41 -8.28 3.60
C ASN A 107 4.82 -8.85 3.40
N GLY A 108 5.01 -9.77 2.45
CA GLY A 108 6.31 -10.33 2.13
C GLY A 108 7.27 -9.31 1.54
N LYS A 109 8.54 -9.64 1.53
CA LYS A 109 9.60 -8.78 0.96
C LYS A 109 9.42 -8.62 -0.54
N GLY A 110 9.26 -7.38 -0.99
CA GLY A 110 8.94 -7.07 -2.39
C GLY A 110 7.46 -7.24 -2.73
N GLY A 111 6.58 -7.30 -1.72
CA GLY A 111 5.12 -7.33 -1.88
C GLY A 111 4.49 -5.93 -1.96
N LEU A 112 3.15 -5.90 -2.06
CA LEU A 112 2.37 -4.67 -2.22
C LEU A 112 2.66 -3.62 -1.14
N ARG A 113 2.83 -4.05 0.12
CA ARG A 113 3.08 -3.12 1.23
C ARG A 113 4.40 -2.36 1.10
N ASP A 114 5.38 -2.91 0.40
CA ASP A 114 6.63 -2.18 0.13
C ASP A 114 6.38 -1.03 -0.84
N LEU A 115 5.57 -1.21 -1.90
CA LEU A 115 5.16 -0.14 -2.83
C LEU A 115 4.28 0.91 -2.16
N GLU A 116 3.30 0.49 -1.35
CA GLU A 116 2.44 1.40 -0.57
C GLU A 116 3.29 2.27 0.38
N MET A 117 4.26 1.68 1.07
CA MET A 117 5.18 2.41 1.94
C MET A 117 5.96 3.50 1.18
N LEU A 118 6.45 3.19 -0.02
CA LEU A 118 7.13 4.18 -0.87
C LEU A 118 6.19 5.33 -1.23
N SER A 119 4.95 5.02 -1.60
CA SER A 119 3.93 6.04 -1.89
C SER A 119 3.62 6.92 -0.67
N TRP A 120 3.55 6.34 0.53
CA TRP A 120 3.34 7.14 1.75
C TRP A 120 4.52 8.05 2.08
N MET A 121 5.75 7.54 1.97
CA MET A 121 6.95 8.35 2.24
C MET A 121 7.07 9.52 1.25
N THR A 122 6.85 9.27 -0.04
CA THR A 122 6.91 10.33 -1.06
C THR A 122 5.73 11.29 -0.96
N ASN A 123 4.54 10.81 -0.57
CA ASN A 123 3.37 11.64 -0.32
C ASN A 123 3.57 12.56 0.90
N PHE A 124 4.15 12.03 1.97
CA PHE A 124 4.48 12.80 3.16
C PHE A 124 5.50 13.91 2.84
N CYS A 125 6.61 13.57 2.19
CA CYS A 125 7.72 14.49 1.96
C CYS A 125 7.48 15.48 0.82
N TYR A 126 6.81 15.04 -0.26
CA TYR A 126 6.75 15.78 -1.54
C TYR A 126 5.35 15.95 -2.09
N ASN A 127 4.32 15.52 -1.37
CA ASN A 127 2.93 15.55 -1.82
C ASN A 127 2.72 14.81 -3.16
N CYS A 128 3.42 13.71 -3.36
CA CYS A 128 3.28 12.86 -4.54
C CYS A 128 3.19 11.39 -4.12
N SER A 129 2.12 10.71 -4.51
CA SER A 129 1.84 9.33 -4.17
C SER A 129 1.87 8.39 -5.37
N ARG A 130 1.71 8.94 -6.57
CA ARG A 130 1.63 8.18 -7.81
C ARG A 130 2.97 8.16 -8.54
N PRO A 131 3.31 7.08 -9.24
CA PRO A 131 4.58 6.96 -9.96
C PRO A 131 4.82 8.06 -11.02
N ASP A 132 3.75 8.56 -11.66
CA ASP A 132 3.85 9.68 -12.60
C ASP A 132 4.13 11.02 -11.91
N GLU A 133 3.62 11.23 -10.71
CA GLU A 133 3.93 12.40 -9.86
C GLU A 133 5.36 12.32 -9.33
N MET A 134 5.79 11.14 -8.87
CA MET A 134 7.16 10.88 -8.43
C MET A 134 8.18 11.13 -9.55
N PHE A 135 7.84 10.77 -10.80
CA PHE A 135 8.65 11.06 -11.97
C PHE A 135 8.75 12.57 -12.22
N LYS A 136 7.61 13.28 -12.21
CA LYS A 136 7.58 14.75 -12.39
C LYS A 136 8.37 15.50 -11.31
N SER A 137 8.39 14.96 -10.09
CA SER A 137 9.13 15.51 -8.95
C SER A 137 10.62 15.10 -8.92
N GLY A 138 11.09 14.33 -9.90
CA GLY A 138 12.46 13.89 -9.98
C GLY A 138 12.89 12.88 -8.91
N ILE A 139 11.92 12.17 -8.32
CA ILE A 139 12.17 11.07 -7.37
C ILE A 139 12.42 9.77 -8.12
N LEU A 140 11.66 9.53 -9.17
CA LEU A 140 11.84 8.41 -10.08
C LEU A 140 12.30 8.90 -11.44
N ASN A 141 13.13 8.11 -12.12
CA ASN A 141 13.32 8.27 -13.55
C ASN A 141 12.16 7.61 -14.33
N LYS A 142 12.14 7.80 -15.65
CA LYS A 142 11.05 7.31 -16.50
C LYS A 142 10.89 5.78 -16.47
N ASP A 143 11.99 5.05 -16.39
CA ASP A 143 11.96 3.59 -16.41
C ASP A 143 11.60 3.02 -15.03
N GLU A 144 12.05 3.65 -13.95
CA GLU A 144 11.61 3.34 -12.58
C GLU A 144 10.11 3.57 -12.40
N SER A 145 9.56 4.66 -12.94
CA SER A 145 8.10 4.94 -12.89
C SER A 145 7.31 3.87 -13.63
N LYS A 146 7.76 3.43 -14.80
CA LYS A 146 7.12 2.32 -15.54
C LYS A 146 7.23 0.99 -14.78
N THR A 147 8.39 0.73 -14.18
CA THR A 147 8.64 -0.48 -13.40
C THR A 147 7.74 -0.51 -12.18
N PHE A 148 7.58 0.61 -11.48
CA PHE A 148 6.66 0.72 -10.34
C PHE A 148 5.23 0.34 -10.74
N LEU A 149 4.69 0.96 -11.79
CA LEU A 149 3.34 0.65 -12.30
C LEU A 149 3.19 -0.81 -12.74
N LYS A 150 4.20 -1.37 -13.41
CA LYS A 150 4.21 -2.78 -13.81
C LYS A 150 4.14 -3.71 -12.61
N CYS A 151 4.97 -3.46 -11.59
CA CYS A 151 5.00 -4.26 -10.37
C CYS A 151 3.69 -4.15 -9.60
N GLU A 152 3.17 -2.94 -9.42
CA GLU A 152 1.91 -2.69 -8.72
C GLU A 152 0.75 -3.42 -9.39
N ASN A 153 0.58 -3.25 -10.71
CA ASN A 153 -0.47 -3.91 -11.49
C ASN A 153 -0.37 -5.43 -11.42
N PHE A 154 0.84 -5.98 -11.53
CA PHE A 154 1.04 -7.42 -11.43
C PHE A 154 0.66 -7.95 -10.05
N LEU A 155 1.16 -7.33 -8.99
CA LEU A 155 0.89 -7.76 -7.62
C LEU A 155 -0.60 -7.64 -7.26
N TRP A 156 -1.28 -6.57 -7.69
CA TRP A 156 -2.72 -6.45 -7.52
C TRP A 156 -3.49 -7.51 -8.29
N HIS A 157 -3.11 -7.79 -9.55
CA HIS A 157 -3.75 -8.83 -10.35
C HIS A 157 -3.59 -10.20 -9.68
N VAL A 158 -2.39 -10.56 -9.24
CA VAL A 158 -2.13 -11.82 -8.52
C VAL A 158 -2.96 -11.88 -7.24
N ARG A 159 -3.00 -10.81 -6.45
CA ARG A 159 -3.76 -10.75 -5.20
C ARG A 159 -5.26 -10.95 -5.42
N CYS A 160 -5.84 -10.25 -6.40
CA CYS A 160 -7.25 -10.43 -6.73
C CYS A 160 -7.56 -11.86 -7.16
N GLN A 161 -6.73 -12.48 -8.01
CA GLN A 161 -6.94 -13.86 -8.41
C GLN A 161 -6.81 -14.84 -7.25
N LEU A 162 -5.87 -14.60 -6.32
CA LEU A 162 -5.73 -15.40 -5.12
C LEU A 162 -7.00 -15.35 -4.26
N HIS A 163 -7.58 -14.16 -4.05
CA HIS A 163 -8.84 -14.00 -3.32
C HIS A 163 -10.00 -14.72 -4.00
N TYR A 164 -10.10 -14.70 -5.34
CA TYR A 164 -11.12 -15.44 -6.07
C TYR A 164 -10.97 -16.96 -5.95
N ILE A 165 -9.75 -17.47 -5.97
CA ILE A 165 -9.45 -18.91 -5.81
C ILE A 165 -9.75 -19.34 -4.37
N ALA A 166 -9.22 -18.61 -3.40
CA ALA A 166 -9.40 -18.92 -1.97
C ALA A 166 -10.80 -18.63 -1.44
N LYS A 167 -11.63 -17.82 -2.17
CA LYS A 167 -12.95 -17.33 -1.74
C LYS A 167 -12.92 -16.62 -0.38
N ARG A 168 -11.80 -16.05 -0.03
CA ARG A 168 -11.55 -15.31 1.21
C ARG A 168 -10.36 -14.36 1.01
N PRO A 169 -10.16 -13.37 1.89
CA PRO A 169 -8.94 -12.56 1.92
C PRO A 169 -7.73 -13.44 2.27
N GLU A 170 -7.04 -13.95 1.24
CA GLU A 170 -5.84 -14.76 1.38
C GLU A 170 -4.64 -13.97 0.85
N GLU A 171 -3.55 -13.97 1.60
CA GLU A 171 -2.35 -13.20 1.25
C GLU A 171 -1.13 -14.09 0.99
N VAL A 172 -1.21 -15.38 1.31
CA VAL A 172 -0.13 -16.35 1.09
C VAL A 172 -0.42 -17.19 -0.14
N ILE A 173 0.48 -17.20 -1.10
CA ILE A 173 0.40 -18.04 -2.31
C ILE A 173 0.92 -19.42 -1.95
N ASN A 174 0.04 -20.27 -1.38
CA ASN A 174 0.40 -21.62 -0.97
C ASN A 174 0.56 -22.56 -2.18
N PHE A 175 1.19 -23.70 -1.98
CA PHE A 175 1.48 -24.69 -3.05
C PHE A 175 0.24 -25.14 -3.83
N ASN A 176 -0.89 -25.28 -3.14
CA ASN A 176 -2.12 -25.77 -3.78
C ASN A 176 -2.65 -24.73 -4.75
N ASP A 177 -2.58 -23.44 -4.36
CA ASP A 177 -3.10 -22.32 -5.17
C ASP A 177 -2.17 -21.97 -6.33
N GLN A 178 -0.84 -22.21 -6.22
CA GLN A 178 0.14 -21.81 -7.25
C GLN A 178 -0.19 -22.37 -8.64
N ARG A 179 -0.63 -23.63 -8.73
CA ARG A 179 -0.98 -24.25 -10.02
C ARG A 179 -2.23 -23.65 -10.62
N GLU A 180 -3.25 -23.43 -9.80
CA GLU A 180 -4.50 -22.81 -10.26
C GLU A 180 -4.25 -21.34 -10.65
N MET A 181 -3.47 -20.63 -9.84
CA MET A 181 -3.01 -19.27 -10.12
C MET A 181 -2.30 -19.18 -11.47
N ALA A 182 -1.35 -20.08 -11.74
CA ALA A 182 -0.63 -20.11 -13.01
C ALA A 182 -1.59 -20.22 -14.20
N LYS A 183 -2.57 -21.13 -14.13
CA LYS A 183 -3.60 -21.29 -15.19
C LYS A 183 -4.46 -20.06 -15.36
N LYS A 184 -4.98 -19.50 -14.26
CA LYS A 184 -5.84 -18.31 -14.28
C LYS A 184 -5.13 -17.06 -14.82
N LEU A 185 -3.82 -16.97 -14.58
CA LEU A 185 -2.96 -15.89 -15.07
C LEU A 185 -2.36 -16.15 -16.46
N GLY A 186 -2.73 -17.26 -17.14
CA GLY A 186 -2.30 -17.58 -18.51
C GLY A 186 -0.86 -18.10 -18.64
N TYR A 187 -0.30 -18.67 -17.57
CA TYR A 187 1.01 -19.33 -17.63
C TYR A 187 0.85 -20.78 -18.08
N GLU A 188 1.09 -21.03 -19.35
CA GLU A 188 1.06 -22.36 -19.94
C GLU A 188 2.38 -23.12 -19.77
N ASP A 189 2.30 -24.46 -19.77
CA ASP A 189 3.49 -25.31 -19.80
C ASP A 189 4.22 -25.13 -21.13
N ARG A 190 5.55 -25.12 -21.06
CA ARG A 190 6.43 -25.11 -22.24
C ARG A 190 7.44 -26.24 -22.11
N LYS A 191 8.10 -26.61 -23.22
CA LYS A 191 9.08 -27.67 -23.24
C LYS A 191 10.17 -27.41 -22.19
N GLY A 192 10.23 -28.29 -21.15
CA GLY A 192 11.20 -28.21 -20.06
C GLY A 192 10.87 -27.23 -18.92
N LEU A 193 9.68 -26.56 -18.92
CA LEU A 193 9.31 -25.62 -17.87
C LEU A 193 7.79 -25.60 -17.65
N LEU A 194 7.33 -25.91 -16.46
CA LEU A 194 5.92 -25.91 -16.10
C LEU A 194 5.37 -24.46 -15.97
N GLY A 195 4.08 -24.29 -16.24
CA GLY A 195 3.39 -23.00 -16.09
C GLY A 195 3.53 -22.44 -14.68
N VAL A 196 3.44 -23.29 -13.65
CA VAL A 196 3.64 -22.88 -12.26
C VAL A 196 5.06 -22.36 -11.99
N GLU A 197 6.07 -22.97 -12.57
CA GLU A 197 7.46 -22.52 -12.42
C GLU A 197 7.67 -21.18 -13.11
N ARG A 198 7.06 -20.98 -14.29
CA ARG A 198 7.07 -19.72 -15.02
C ARG A 198 6.37 -18.60 -14.25
N PHE A 199 5.22 -18.90 -13.62
CA PHE A 199 4.51 -17.95 -12.77
C PHE A 199 5.37 -17.55 -11.57
N MET A 200 5.88 -18.52 -10.79
CA MET A 200 6.67 -18.24 -9.60
C MET A 200 7.98 -17.50 -9.94
N ARG A 201 8.63 -17.88 -11.05
CA ARG A 201 9.80 -17.13 -11.54
C ARG A 201 9.46 -15.67 -11.84
N HIS A 202 8.34 -15.40 -12.51
CA HIS A 202 7.90 -14.03 -12.79
C HIS A 202 7.59 -13.29 -11.50
N TYR A 203 6.89 -13.91 -10.55
CA TYR A 203 6.62 -13.35 -9.23
C TYR A 203 7.92 -12.91 -8.52
N PHE A 204 8.92 -13.77 -8.49
CA PHE A 204 10.20 -13.44 -7.83
C PHE A 204 10.98 -12.34 -8.55
N LEU A 205 10.87 -12.23 -9.87
CA LEU A 205 11.45 -11.11 -10.60
C LEU A 205 10.76 -9.79 -10.23
N ILE A 206 9.44 -9.78 -10.15
CA ILE A 206 8.67 -8.62 -9.68
C ILE A 206 9.06 -8.25 -8.24
N ALA A 207 9.11 -9.22 -7.33
CA ALA A 207 9.53 -8.95 -5.94
C ALA A 207 10.97 -8.38 -5.84
N LYS A 208 11.85 -8.81 -6.75
CA LYS A 208 13.20 -8.23 -6.87
C LYS A 208 13.14 -6.77 -7.36
N GLU A 209 12.38 -6.49 -8.43
CA GLU A 209 12.21 -5.14 -8.98
C GLU A 209 11.65 -4.18 -7.92
N VAL A 210 10.65 -4.61 -7.12
CA VAL A 210 10.14 -3.82 -5.98
C VAL A 210 11.24 -3.56 -4.95
N GLY A 211 12.07 -4.55 -4.65
CA GLY A 211 13.21 -4.39 -3.73
C GLY A 211 14.25 -3.39 -4.24
N ASP A 212 14.49 -3.35 -5.54
CA ASP A 212 15.42 -2.41 -6.17
C ASP A 212 14.85 -0.99 -6.17
N LEU A 213 13.57 -0.80 -6.50
CA LEU A 213 12.85 0.47 -6.36
C LEU A 213 12.87 0.99 -4.92
N THR A 214 12.64 0.12 -3.95
CA THR A 214 12.68 0.50 -2.52
C THR A 214 14.04 1.07 -2.15
N ARG A 215 15.11 0.41 -2.57
CA ARG A 215 16.48 0.86 -2.29
C ARG A 215 16.78 2.21 -2.95
N SER A 216 16.40 2.38 -4.23
CA SER A 216 16.60 3.62 -4.98
C SER A 216 15.87 4.80 -4.32
N ILE A 217 14.58 4.64 -4.03
CA ILE A 217 13.76 5.72 -3.44
C ILE A 217 14.24 6.06 -2.02
N CYS A 218 14.51 5.06 -1.16
CA CYS A 218 15.02 5.32 0.19
C CYS A 218 16.34 6.11 0.16
N SER A 219 17.28 5.74 -0.72
CA SER A 219 18.54 6.48 -0.87
C SER A 219 18.32 7.95 -1.24
N ILE A 220 17.41 8.21 -2.19
CA ILE A 220 17.07 9.59 -2.61
C ILE A 220 16.42 10.38 -1.47
N LEU A 221 15.53 9.73 -0.70
CA LEU A 221 14.87 10.37 0.43
C LEU A 221 15.85 10.72 1.54
N GLU A 222 16.83 9.86 1.82
CA GLU A 222 17.88 10.10 2.80
C GLU A 222 18.85 11.22 2.36
N GLU A 223 19.25 11.25 1.08
CA GLU A 223 20.13 12.29 0.54
C GLU A 223 19.51 13.69 0.60
N LYS A 224 18.21 13.79 0.31
CA LYS A 224 17.50 15.08 0.31
C LYS A 224 17.20 15.61 1.72
N GLN A 225 17.47 14.84 2.77
CA GLN A 225 17.29 15.25 4.16
C GLN A 225 18.60 15.70 4.83
N LYS A 226 19.73 15.52 4.17
CA LYS A 226 21.03 16.04 4.61
C LYS A 226 21.24 17.48 4.14
#